data_95381941a6ce330f10377b6e7173ef39
#
_entry.id   95381941a6ce330f10377b6e7173ef39
#
_cell.length_a   1.000
_cell.length_b   1.000
_cell.length_c   1.000
_cell.angle_alpha   90.00
_cell.angle_beta   90.00
_cell.angle_gamma   90.00
#
_symmetry.space_group_name_H-M   'P 1'
#
loop_
_entity.id
_entity.type
_entity.pdbx_description
1 polymer ?
#
loop_
_entity_poly.entity_id
_entity_poly.type
_entity_poly.pdbx_seq_one_letter_code
_entity_poly.pdbx_strand_id
1 'polypeptide(L)'
;MAKRIAIITGASSGLGKEFFKALLPDAPDFDEIWIIARRLEKLSAAASECGAAAQKIRPISMDLTETAAYEKLAELLRTEEADVRVLINNAGCGVLGNVADMPPEGQIRMTDLNVRALTAVAAVTVKHMSAGSYIINTCSIASFAPNPRMTVYSSTKAYALSFTKGLHVELKPKGINVLAVCPSP
;
A
#
# COMPACT_ATOMS: atom_id res chain seq x y z
N MET A 1 -20.88 -2.04 15.66
CA MET A 1 -20.46 -2.81 14.46
C MET A 1 -19.06 -2.36 14.13
N ALA A 2 -18.19 -3.28 13.68
CA ALA A 2 -16.84 -2.93 13.27
C ALA A 2 -16.87 -1.92 12.10
N LYS A 3 -15.96 -0.96 12.10
CA LYS A 3 -15.88 0.12 11.11
C LYS A 3 -15.27 -0.42 9.81
N ARG A 4 -16.04 -0.44 8.73
CA ARG A 4 -15.61 -0.94 7.42
C ARG A 4 -14.74 0.09 6.73
N ILE A 5 -13.49 -0.23 6.49
CA ILE A 5 -12.53 0.71 5.89
C ILE A 5 -11.81 0.14 4.67
N ALA A 6 -11.38 1.05 3.79
CA ALA A 6 -10.38 0.78 2.77
C ALA A 6 -9.10 1.54 3.10
N ILE A 7 -7.93 0.96 2.82
CA ILE A 7 -6.62 1.58 3.06
C ILE A 7 -5.84 1.61 1.75
N ILE A 8 -5.32 2.79 1.39
CA ILE A 8 -4.43 2.95 0.22
C ILE A 8 -3.14 3.62 0.67
N THR A 9 -2.00 2.95 0.49
CA THR A 9 -0.69 3.53 0.75
C THR A 9 -0.10 4.17 -0.51
N GLY A 10 0.65 5.27 -0.35
CA GLY A 10 1.22 6.00 -1.47
C GLY A 10 0.19 6.77 -2.31
N ALA A 11 -0.95 7.14 -1.72
CA ALA A 11 -2.10 7.73 -2.41
C ALA A 11 -1.92 9.20 -2.85
N SER A 12 -0.79 9.83 -2.53
CA SER A 12 -0.58 11.27 -2.82
C SER A 12 -0.23 11.59 -4.28
N SER A 13 0.04 10.58 -5.11
CA SER A 13 0.44 10.77 -6.52
C SER A 13 0.45 9.45 -7.29
N GLY A 14 0.57 9.52 -8.64
CA GLY A 14 0.75 8.36 -9.51
C GLY A 14 -0.35 7.32 -9.37
N LEU A 15 0.01 6.05 -9.50
CA LEU A 15 -0.90 4.92 -9.40
C LEU A 15 -1.73 4.91 -8.12
N GLY A 16 -1.14 5.30 -6.97
CA GLY A 16 -1.87 5.36 -5.70
C GLY A 16 -3.05 6.33 -5.74
N LYS A 17 -2.89 7.48 -6.41
CA LYS A 17 -3.99 8.42 -6.63
C LYS A 17 -5.06 7.83 -7.56
N GLU A 18 -4.67 7.10 -8.60
CA GLU A 18 -5.61 6.46 -9.52
C GLU A 18 -6.35 5.27 -8.87
N PHE A 19 -5.67 4.46 -8.07
CA PHE A 19 -6.34 3.43 -7.26
C PHE A 19 -7.36 4.03 -6.30
N PHE A 20 -7.00 5.13 -5.66
CA PHE A 20 -7.91 5.86 -4.78
C PHE A 20 -9.16 6.33 -5.53
N LYS A 21 -8.99 6.96 -6.70
CA LYS A 21 -10.11 7.38 -7.54
C LYS A 21 -10.98 6.19 -7.99
N ALA A 22 -10.35 5.07 -8.32
CA ALA A 22 -11.07 3.86 -8.75
C ALA A 22 -11.95 3.26 -7.63
N LEU A 23 -11.65 3.53 -6.37
CA LEU A 23 -12.49 3.11 -5.23
C LEU A 23 -13.65 4.07 -4.91
N LEU A 24 -13.68 5.27 -5.49
CA LEU A 24 -14.73 6.24 -5.18
C LEU A 24 -16.16 5.79 -5.52
N PRO A 25 -16.42 5.04 -6.62
CA PRO A 25 -17.75 4.49 -6.88
C PRO A 25 -18.24 3.56 -5.76
N ASP A 26 -17.31 2.83 -5.12
CA ASP A 26 -17.61 1.90 -4.03
C ASP A 26 -17.57 2.58 -2.63
N ALA A 27 -17.31 3.89 -2.57
CA ALA A 27 -17.25 4.64 -1.31
C ALA A 27 -18.48 4.45 -0.40
N PRO A 28 -19.72 4.24 -0.91
CA PRO A 28 -20.86 3.92 -0.05
C PRO A 28 -20.69 2.68 0.81
N ASP A 29 -19.89 1.69 0.35
CA ASP A 29 -19.65 0.43 1.04
C ASP A 29 -18.68 0.53 2.22
N PHE A 30 -17.99 1.67 2.36
CA PHE A 30 -17.04 1.95 3.42
C PHE A 30 -17.57 3.03 4.36
N ASP A 31 -17.24 2.92 5.64
CA ASP A 31 -17.41 4.00 6.61
C ASP A 31 -16.33 5.07 6.40
N GLU A 32 -15.08 4.64 6.14
CA GLU A 32 -13.96 5.52 5.80
C GLU A 32 -13.03 4.89 4.73
N ILE A 33 -12.36 5.76 3.98
CA ILE A 33 -11.26 5.40 3.08
C ILE A 33 -10.00 6.12 3.59
N TRP A 34 -9.05 5.36 4.11
CA TRP A 34 -7.79 5.88 4.65
C TRP A 34 -6.76 5.99 3.54
N ILE A 35 -6.35 7.20 3.24
CA ILE A 35 -5.30 7.47 2.26
C ILE A 35 -4.01 7.86 2.99
N ILE A 36 -2.96 7.04 2.82
CA ILE A 36 -1.72 7.15 3.59
C ILE A 36 -0.56 7.56 2.70
N ALA A 37 0.14 8.65 3.07
CA ALA A 37 1.40 9.08 2.49
C ALA A 37 2.10 10.08 3.43
N ARG A 38 3.33 10.49 3.10
CA ARG A 38 4.11 11.43 3.92
C ARG A 38 3.57 12.86 3.91
N ARG A 39 3.06 13.32 2.77
CA ARG A 39 2.66 14.72 2.54
C ARG A 39 1.18 14.88 2.78
N LEU A 40 0.82 15.37 3.97
CA LEU A 40 -0.59 15.55 4.36
C LEU A 40 -1.32 16.53 3.44
N GLU A 41 -0.68 17.63 3.05
CA GLU A 41 -1.27 18.64 2.17
C GLU A 41 -1.71 18.07 0.81
N LYS A 42 -0.92 17.11 0.23
CA LYS A 42 -1.29 16.47 -1.02
C LYS A 42 -2.43 15.46 -0.86
N LEU A 43 -2.48 14.78 0.27
CA LEU A 43 -3.60 13.87 0.60
C LEU A 43 -4.88 14.66 0.81
N SER A 44 -4.82 15.77 1.56
CA SER A 44 -5.98 16.63 1.81
C SER A 44 -6.50 17.28 0.53
N ALA A 45 -5.61 17.72 -0.36
CA ALA A 45 -6.01 18.22 -1.67
C ALA A 45 -6.70 17.13 -2.50
N ALA A 46 -6.15 15.90 -2.55
CA ALA A 46 -6.76 14.78 -3.26
C ALA A 46 -8.14 14.41 -2.68
N ALA A 47 -8.31 14.46 -1.37
CA ALA A 47 -9.59 14.22 -0.72
C ALA A 47 -10.63 15.29 -1.07
N SER A 48 -10.23 16.57 -1.10
CA SER A 48 -11.12 17.69 -1.41
C SER A 48 -11.66 17.65 -2.84
N GLU A 49 -10.93 17.03 -3.78
CA GLU A 49 -11.35 16.86 -5.17
C GLU A 49 -12.50 15.84 -5.35
N CYS A 50 -12.87 15.09 -4.29
CA CYS A 50 -13.78 13.93 -4.39
C CYS A 50 -15.27 14.26 -4.17
N GLY A 51 -15.64 15.53 -4.13
CA GLY A 51 -17.03 15.94 -4.00
C GLY A 51 -17.74 15.34 -2.78
N ALA A 52 -18.89 14.70 -2.98
CA ALA A 52 -19.70 14.13 -1.90
C ALA A 52 -18.99 12.98 -1.13
N ALA A 53 -18.04 12.29 -1.75
CA ALA A 53 -17.28 11.24 -1.08
C ALA A 53 -16.19 11.78 -0.14
N ALA A 54 -15.84 13.06 -0.23
CA ALA A 54 -14.77 13.68 0.55
C ALA A 54 -14.90 13.46 2.07
N GLN A 55 -16.13 13.47 2.58
CA GLN A 55 -16.42 13.28 4.01
C GLN A 55 -16.04 11.88 4.54
N LYS A 56 -15.92 10.88 3.66
CA LYS A 56 -15.49 9.51 4.02
C LYS A 56 -13.99 9.31 3.89
N ILE A 57 -13.28 10.28 3.32
CA ILE A 57 -11.86 10.14 3.05
C ILE A 57 -11.07 10.68 4.22
N ARG A 58 -10.21 9.85 4.79
CA ARG A 58 -9.34 10.18 5.90
C ARG A 58 -7.87 10.25 5.45
N PRO A 59 -7.32 11.44 5.24
CA PRO A 59 -5.90 11.64 4.98
C PRO A 59 -5.08 11.33 6.24
N ILE A 60 -4.08 10.46 6.13
CA ILE A 60 -3.21 10.07 7.24
C ILE A 60 -1.76 10.26 6.83
N SER A 61 -1.05 11.18 7.51
CA SER A 61 0.37 11.38 7.29
C SER A 61 1.19 10.32 8.03
N MET A 62 1.93 9.50 7.25
CA MET A 62 2.89 8.52 7.77
C MET A 62 4.08 8.38 6.83
N ASP A 63 5.30 8.36 7.36
CA ASP A 63 6.48 7.86 6.62
C ASP A 63 6.61 6.37 6.89
N LEU A 64 6.24 5.56 5.90
CA LEU A 64 6.27 4.10 5.99
C LEU A 64 7.69 3.52 5.96
N THR A 65 8.74 4.34 5.91
CA THR A 65 10.12 3.91 6.15
C THR A 65 10.48 3.91 7.64
N GLU A 66 9.59 4.39 8.50
CA GLU A 66 9.79 4.46 9.96
C GLU A 66 8.99 3.38 10.68
N THR A 67 9.60 2.73 11.68
CA THR A 67 8.93 1.67 12.48
C THR A 67 7.71 2.20 13.22
N ALA A 68 7.79 3.41 13.77
CA ALA A 68 6.68 4.06 14.48
C ALA A 68 5.41 4.23 13.61
N ALA A 69 5.54 4.24 12.27
CA ALA A 69 4.39 4.29 11.38
C ALA A 69 3.52 3.01 11.49
N TYR A 70 4.14 1.86 11.65
CA TYR A 70 3.42 0.58 11.76
C TYR A 70 2.74 0.44 13.12
N GLU A 71 3.39 0.90 14.19
CA GLU A 71 2.82 0.96 15.54
C GLU A 71 1.59 1.88 15.55
N LYS A 72 1.71 3.06 14.96
CA LYS A 72 0.60 4.01 14.80
C LYS A 72 -0.54 3.42 13.97
N LEU A 73 -0.24 2.72 12.87
CA LEU A 73 -1.27 2.06 12.05
C LEU A 73 -1.98 0.97 12.85
N ALA A 74 -1.23 0.12 13.56
CA ALA A 74 -1.80 -0.94 14.41
C ALA A 74 -2.71 -0.37 15.49
N GLU A 75 -2.30 0.72 16.14
CA GLU A 75 -3.08 1.39 17.18
C GLU A 75 -4.37 2.01 16.61
N LEU A 76 -4.29 2.68 15.44
CA LEU A 76 -5.48 3.21 14.77
C LEU A 76 -6.48 2.10 14.42
N LEU A 77 -6.01 0.99 13.84
CA LEU A 77 -6.87 -0.14 13.48
C LEU A 77 -7.57 -0.74 14.71
N ARG A 78 -6.83 -0.85 15.82
CA ARG A 78 -7.35 -1.39 17.07
C ARG A 78 -8.37 -0.45 17.72
N THR A 79 -8.06 0.84 17.85
CA THR A 79 -8.90 1.83 18.52
C THR A 79 -10.17 2.15 17.76
N GLU A 80 -10.12 2.10 16.43
CA GLU A 80 -11.27 2.32 15.56
C GLU A 80 -12.13 1.05 15.35
N GLU A 81 -11.77 -0.07 15.97
CA GLU A 81 -12.41 -1.38 15.76
C GLU A 81 -12.57 -1.70 14.26
N ALA A 82 -11.50 -1.45 13.48
CA ALA A 82 -11.55 -1.49 12.03
C ALA A 82 -11.75 -2.91 11.48
N ASP A 83 -12.66 -3.04 10.49
CA ASP A 83 -12.75 -4.18 9.56
C ASP A 83 -12.23 -3.70 8.20
N VAL A 84 -10.99 -4.07 7.87
CA VAL A 84 -10.34 -3.65 6.62
C VAL A 84 -10.85 -4.51 5.48
N ARG A 85 -11.68 -3.92 4.62
CA ARG A 85 -12.28 -4.61 3.46
C ARG A 85 -11.35 -4.60 2.24
N VAL A 86 -10.56 -3.53 2.10
CA VAL A 86 -9.60 -3.36 1.00
C VAL A 86 -8.30 -2.78 1.53
N LEU A 87 -7.18 -3.44 1.23
CA LEU A 87 -5.84 -2.89 1.37
C LEU A 87 -5.19 -2.76 -0.01
N ILE A 88 -4.89 -1.54 -0.44
CA ILE A 88 -4.03 -1.28 -1.60
C ILE A 88 -2.65 -0.87 -1.12
N ASN A 89 -1.75 -1.82 -1.11
CA ASN A 89 -0.38 -1.66 -0.66
C ASN A 89 0.48 -1.21 -1.83
N ASN A 90 0.44 0.10 -2.10
CA ASN A 90 1.00 0.71 -3.31
C ASN A 90 2.24 1.58 -3.03
N ALA A 91 2.46 2.04 -1.80
CA ALA A 91 3.63 2.86 -1.49
C ALA A 91 4.92 2.21 -1.99
N GLY A 92 5.70 2.95 -2.77
CA GLY A 92 6.93 2.46 -3.35
C GLY A 92 7.69 3.56 -4.09
N CYS A 93 8.95 3.31 -4.37
CA CYS A 93 9.78 4.17 -5.19
C CYS A 93 10.74 3.35 -6.04
N GLY A 94 11.25 3.96 -7.11
CA GLY A 94 12.29 3.41 -7.95
C GLY A 94 13.34 4.47 -8.24
N VAL A 95 14.61 4.06 -8.27
CA VAL A 95 15.74 4.89 -8.69
C VAL A 95 16.52 4.12 -9.74
N LEU A 96 16.87 4.80 -10.82
CA LEU A 96 17.64 4.24 -11.92
C LEU A 96 19.13 4.54 -11.74
N GLY A 97 19.97 3.52 -11.70
CA GLY A 97 21.43 3.65 -11.61
C GLY A 97 22.07 2.30 -11.31
N ASN A 98 23.38 2.17 -11.60
CA ASN A 98 24.14 0.98 -11.21
C ASN A 98 24.31 0.98 -9.69
N VAL A 99 24.36 -0.20 -9.10
CA VAL A 99 24.51 -0.37 -7.65
C VAL A 99 25.76 0.33 -7.11
N ALA A 100 26.87 0.24 -7.86
CA ALA A 100 28.13 0.86 -7.45
C ALA A 100 28.14 2.40 -7.53
N ASP A 101 27.30 2.98 -8.37
CA ASP A 101 27.29 4.42 -8.66
C ASP A 101 26.26 5.19 -7.82
N MET A 102 25.30 4.48 -7.21
CA MET A 102 24.27 5.09 -6.39
C MET A 102 24.64 5.17 -4.92
N PRO A 103 24.29 6.26 -4.22
CA PRO A 103 24.46 6.34 -2.76
C PRO A 103 23.71 5.19 -2.06
N PRO A 104 24.36 4.53 -1.08
CA PRO A 104 23.73 3.41 -0.33
C PRO A 104 22.39 3.79 0.31
N GLU A 105 22.25 5.02 0.80
CA GLU A 105 21.04 5.51 1.49
C GLU A 105 19.82 5.48 0.58
N GLY A 106 19.98 5.84 -0.70
CA GLY A 106 18.90 5.78 -1.69
C GLY A 106 18.44 4.35 -1.97
N GLN A 107 19.39 3.41 -2.00
CA GLN A 107 19.12 1.98 -2.21
C GLN A 107 18.44 1.36 -0.99
N ILE A 108 18.93 1.67 0.22
CA ILE A 108 18.32 1.24 1.49
C ILE A 108 16.90 1.77 1.61
N ARG A 109 16.70 3.07 1.36
CA ARG A 109 15.37 3.68 1.40
C ARG A 109 14.39 3.01 0.42
N MET A 110 14.84 2.63 -0.78
CA MET A 110 14.03 1.88 -1.74
C MET A 110 13.61 0.53 -1.18
N THR A 111 14.53 -0.18 -0.54
CA THR A 111 14.27 -1.47 0.11
C THR A 111 13.32 -1.31 1.31
N ASP A 112 13.54 -0.30 2.14
CA ASP A 112 12.66 0.02 3.27
C ASP A 112 11.21 0.27 2.82
N LEU A 113 11.02 1.04 1.76
CA LEU A 113 9.67 1.37 1.31
C LEU A 113 9.02 0.22 0.53
N ASN A 114 9.77 -0.44 -0.39
CA ASN A 114 9.18 -1.44 -1.30
C ASN A 114 9.09 -2.84 -0.67
N VAL A 115 9.88 -3.14 0.35
CA VAL A 115 9.95 -4.46 1.00
C VAL A 115 9.45 -4.38 2.43
N ARG A 116 10.17 -3.66 3.30
CA ARG A 116 9.85 -3.60 4.73
C ARG A 116 8.47 -3.00 4.97
N ALA A 117 8.15 -1.86 4.35
CA ALA A 117 6.85 -1.22 4.49
C ALA A 117 5.70 -2.08 3.95
N LEU A 118 5.87 -2.65 2.75
CA LEU A 118 4.87 -3.55 2.16
C LEU A 118 4.56 -4.72 3.11
N THR A 119 5.60 -5.36 3.66
CA THR A 119 5.45 -6.49 4.57
C THR A 119 4.77 -6.07 5.87
N ALA A 120 5.26 -4.99 6.50
CA ALA A 120 4.76 -4.54 7.79
C ALA A 120 3.29 -4.07 7.72
N VAL A 121 2.94 -3.28 6.69
CA VAL A 121 1.55 -2.83 6.49
C VAL A 121 0.63 -4.03 6.28
N ALA A 122 1.00 -5.00 5.44
CA ALA A 122 0.20 -6.21 5.25
C ALA A 122 0.06 -7.00 6.56
N ALA A 123 1.15 -7.23 7.29
CA ALA A 123 1.15 -8.00 8.55
C ALA A 123 0.27 -7.36 9.65
N VAL A 124 0.29 -6.04 9.76
CA VAL A 124 -0.57 -5.30 10.69
C VAL A 124 -2.03 -5.39 10.26
N THR A 125 -2.30 -5.15 8.98
CA THR A 125 -3.67 -5.00 8.45
C THR A 125 -4.43 -6.33 8.39
N VAL A 126 -3.76 -7.43 8.04
CA VAL A 126 -4.39 -8.77 7.92
C VAL A 126 -5.11 -9.21 9.21
N LYS A 127 -4.65 -8.77 10.37
CA LYS A 127 -5.29 -9.08 11.66
C LYS A 127 -6.67 -8.43 11.83
N HIS A 128 -6.97 -7.44 10.98
CA HIS A 128 -8.20 -6.66 10.96
C HIS A 128 -9.02 -6.89 9.69
N MET A 129 -8.80 -8.01 9.00
CA MET A 129 -9.52 -8.37 7.77
C MET A 129 -10.42 -9.57 8.00
N SER A 130 -11.58 -9.56 7.38
CA SER A 130 -12.57 -10.64 7.43
C SER A 130 -12.80 -11.26 6.03
N ALA A 131 -13.53 -12.36 5.95
CA ALA A 131 -13.86 -13.02 4.69
C ALA A 131 -14.51 -12.05 3.69
N GLY A 132 -14.12 -12.17 2.42
CA GLY A 132 -14.54 -11.26 1.34
C GLY A 132 -13.71 -9.97 1.25
N SER A 133 -12.64 -9.82 2.05
CA SER A 133 -11.70 -8.71 1.93
C SER A 133 -10.66 -8.94 0.83
N TYR A 134 -10.01 -7.86 0.40
CA TYR A 134 -9.02 -7.86 -0.68
C TYR A 134 -7.73 -7.18 -0.29
N ILE A 135 -6.59 -7.75 -0.69
CA ILE A 135 -5.27 -7.11 -0.66
C ILE A 135 -4.78 -6.97 -2.10
N ILE A 136 -4.37 -5.77 -2.49
CA ILE A 136 -3.73 -5.50 -3.77
C ILE A 136 -2.32 -4.98 -3.49
N ASN A 137 -1.30 -5.72 -3.91
CA ASN A 137 0.09 -5.29 -3.82
C ASN A 137 0.57 -4.80 -5.19
N THR A 138 1.08 -3.56 -5.24
CA THR A 138 1.64 -3.00 -6.47
C THR A 138 3.05 -3.54 -6.69
N CYS A 139 3.15 -4.52 -7.57
CA CYS A 139 4.39 -5.09 -8.09
C CYS A 139 4.89 -4.28 -9.31
N SER A 140 5.46 -4.93 -10.30
CA SER A 140 5.91 -4.36 -11.57
C SER A 140 6.18 -5.48 -12.57
N ILE A 141 6.23 -5.19 -13.88
CA ILE A 141 6.84 -6.10 -14.84
C ILE A 141 8.30 -6.41 -14.50
N ALA A 142 9.00 -5.49 -13.83
CA ALA A 142 10.34 -5.70 -13.30
C ALA A 142 10.43 -6.82 -12.24
N SER A 143 9.31 -7.34 -11.76
CA SER A 143 9.26 -8.50 -10.85
C SER A 143 9.65 -9.81 -11.52
N PHE A 144 9.59 -9.90 -12.85
CA PHE A 144 9.73 -11.14 -13.60
C PHE A 144 11.14 -11.37 -14.15
N ALA A 145 11.97 -10.32 -14.22
CA ALA A 145 13.34 -10.41 -14.74
C ALA A 145 14.25 -9.37 -14.10
N PRO A 146 15.54 -9.68 -13.92
CA PRO A 146 16.53 -8.70 -13.49
C PRO A 146 16.72 -7.64 -14.59
N ASN A 147 16.76 -6.36 -14.20
CA ASN A 147 16.99 -5.26 -15.12
C ASN A 147 18.29 -4.52 -14.74
N PRO A 148 19.30 -4.46 -15.60
CA PRO A 148 20.48 -3.62 -15.38
C PRO A 148 20.09 -2.18 -15.07
N ARG A 149 20.82 -1.52 -14.18
CA ARG A 149 20.54 -0.18 -13.66
C ARG A 149 19.26 -0.05 -12.84
N MET A 150 18.46 -1.12 -12.72
CA MET A 150 17.29 -1.22 -11.84
C MET A 150 17.41 -2.43 -10.89
N THR A 151 18.62 -2.88 -10.60
CA THR A 151 18.88 -4.12 -9.85
C THR A 151 18.14 -4.13 -8.52
N VAL A 152 18.30 -3.11 -7.68
CA VAL A 152 17.61 -3.04 -6.38
C VAL A 152 16.10 -2.97 -6.56
N TYR A 153 15.62 -2.10 -7.47
CA TYR A 153 14.18 -1.97 -7.75
C TYR A 153 13.57 -3.31 -8.18
N SER A 154 14.14 -3.97 -9.19
CA SER A 154 13.64 -5.26 -9.70
C SER A 154 13.62 -6.32 -8.60
N SER A 155 14.70 -6.37 -7.77
CA SER A 155 14.76 -7.28 -6.63
C SER A 155 13.67 -7.02 -5.61
N THR A 156 13.38 -5.73 -5.29
CA THR A 156 12.28 -5.39 -4.38
C THR A 156 10.92 -5.77 -4.95
N LYS A 157 10.72 -5.63 -6.26
CA LYS A 157 9.46 -5.98 -6.92
C LYS A 157 9.31 -7.50 -7.10
N ALA A 158 10.41 -8.24 -7.29
CA ALA A 158 10.41 -9.70 -7.25
C ALA A 158 10.02 -10.22 -5.85
N TYR A 159 10.56 -9.60 -4.77
CA TYR A 159 10.12 -9.86 -3.40
C TYR A 159 8.61 -9.64 -3.26
N ALA A 160 8.09 -8.47 -3.68
CA ALA A 160 6.67 -8.13 -3.57
C ALA A 160 5.77 -9.15 -4.28
N LEU A 161 6.17 -9.63 -5.46
CA LEU A 161 5.44 -10.65 -6.21
C LEU A 161 5.44 -12.01 -5.48
N SER A 162 6.61 -12.45 -4.99
CA SER A 162 6.73 -13.69 -4.22
C SER A 162 5.93 -13.64 -2.93
N PHE A 163 6.05 -12.54 -2.18
CA PHE A 163 5.28 -12.29 -0.96
C PHE A 163 3.78 -12.33 -1.21
N THR A 164 3.32 -11.69 -2.29
CA THR A 164 1.90 -11.68 -2.66
C THR A 164 1.36 -13.07 -2.94
N LYS A 165 2.14 -13.89 -3.68
CA LYS A 165 1.75 -15.29 -3.97
C LYS A 165 1.68 -16.14 -2.71
N GLY A 166 2.66 -16.02 -1.81
CA GLY A 166 2.65 -16.72 -0.52
C GLY A 166 1.44 -16.32 0.32
N LEU A 167 1.25 -15.01 0.49
CA LEU A 167 0.15 -14.45 1.27
C LEU A 167 -1.23 -14.86 0.72
N HIS A 168 -1.38 -14.98 -0.62
CA HIS A 168 -2.60 -15.48 -1.25
C HIS A 168 -2.93 -16.90 -0.77
N VAL A 169 -1.94 -17.79 -0.73
CA VAL A 169 -2.14 -19.18 -0.28
C VAL A 169 -2.51 -19.23 1.20
N GLU A 170 -1.81 -18.44 2.03
CA GLU A 170 -2.05 -18.38 3.48
C GLU A 170 -3.45 -17.84 3.85
N LEU A 171 -3.95 -16.88 3.08
CA LEU A 171 -5.21 -16.19 3.39
C LEU A 171 -6.43 -16.75 2.66
N LYS A 172 -6.23 -17.59 1.64
CA LYS A 172 -7.33 -18.25 0.91
C LYS A 172 -8.30 -19.01 1.83
N PRO A 173 -7.84 -19.79 2.83
CA PRO A 173 -8.74 -20.48 3.76
C PRO A 173 -9.58 -19.53 4.61
N LYS A 174 -9.13 -18.27 4.79
CA LYS A 174 -9.85 -17.22 5.52
C LYS A 174 -10.82 -16.44 4.62
N GLY A 175 -10.93 -16.78 3.34
CA GLY A 175 -11.76 -16.06 2.38
C GLY A 175 -11.27 -14.66 2.02
N ILE A 176 -9.97 -14.38 2.21
CA ILE A 176 -9.33 -13.11 1.87
C ILE A 176 -8.59 -13.25 0.55
N ASN A 177 -8.89 -12.40 -0.43
CA ASN A 177 -8.26 -12.41 -1.74
C ASN A 177 -6.99 -11.55 -1.74
N VAL A 178 -5.92 -12.05 -2.35
CA VAL A 178 -4.66 -11.31 -2.48
C VAL A 178 -4.22 -11.30 -3.94
N LEU A 179 -3.95 -10.11 -4.48
CA LEU A 179 -3.64 -9.86 -5.88
C LEU A 179 -2.32 -9.11 -6.03
N ALA A 180 -1.55 -9.48 -7.05
CA ALA A 180 -0.40 -8.72 -7.52
C ALA A 180 -0.78 -7.95 -8.79
N VAL A 181 -0.63 -6.63 -8.79
CA VAL A 181 -0.76 -5.81 -9.98
C VAL A 181 0.64 -5.45 -10.48
N CYS A 182 0.96 -5.83 -11.72
CA CYS A 182 2.29 -5.68 -12.30
C CYS A 182 2.26 -4.68 -13.48
N PRO A 183 2.15 -3.37 -13.21
CA PRO A 183 2.10 -2.37 -14.28
C PRO A 183 3.41 -2.32 -15.06
N SER A 184 3.30 -1.93 -16.34
CA SER A 184 4.41 -1.46 -17.18
C SER A 184 4.48 0.06 -17.14
N PRO A 185 5.61 0.66 -17.55
CA PRO A 185 5.72 2.10 -17.77
C PRO A 185 4.71 2.63 -18.79
#